data_c5066ad5f246ef9588c4cd7b15b2339e
#
_entry.id   c5066ad5f246ef9588c4cd7b15b2339e
#
_cell.length_a   1.000
_cell.length_b   1.000
_cell.length_c   1.000
_cell.angle_alpha   90.00
_cell.angle_beta   90.00
_cell.angle_gamma   90.00
#
_symmetry.space_group_name_H-M   'P 1'
#
loop_
_entity.id
_entity.type
_entity.pdbx_description
1 polymer ?
#
loop_
_entity_poly.entity_id
_entity_poly.type
_entity_poly.pdbx_seq_one_letter_code
_entity_poly.pdbx_strand_id
1 'polypeptide(L)'
;MRWTLPNILTVARLAAAPGVAIIFLILPRPYADWVALILFVTAALTDWLDGYLARLWKQHSRFGAMLDPIADKAMVVIALATLMGLFGFQTLLILPVAAILFREVFVSGLREFLGNKAGTLQVTKLAKWKTTVQMIAIAVLFSYGIFEHHFGMNVIGMSPEIVAQIFAGEVEDEFHLVALSQWANRAYFGGIILLWLAAGLTVVTGVDYLAKAMPHLREEPHD
;
A
#
# COMPACT_ATOMS: atom_id res chain seq x y z
N MET A 1 5.98 22.15 22.03
CA MET A 1 5.56 21.42 20.82
C MET A 1 4.27 22.05 20.33
N ARG A 2 4.19 22.56 19.10
CA ARG A 2 2.93 23.15 18.60
C ARG A 2 2.17 22.08 17.83
N TRP A 3 0.97 21.74 18.27
CA TRP A 3 0.07 20.85 17.57
C TRP A 3 -0.60 21.62 16.42
N THR A 4 -0.05 21.47 15.21
CA THR A 4 -0.66 21.99 13.99
C THR A 4 -1.55 20.91 13.37
N LEU A 5 -2.55 21.29 12.57
CA LEU A 5 -3.43 20.35 11.89
C LEU A 5 -2.63 19.31 11.07
N PRO A 6 -1.62 19.69 10.26
CA PRO A 6 -0.78 18.70 9.56
C PRO A 6 -0.15 17.69 10.53
N ASN A 7 0.43 18.12 11.66
CA ASN A 7 1.04 17.20 12.62
C ASN A 7 0.04 16.20 13.21
N ILE A 8 -1.20 16.64 13.48
CA ILE A 8 -2.27 15.78 14.00
C ILE A 8 -2.61 14.71 12.95
N LEU A 9 -2.73 15.09 11.68
CA LEU A 9 -3.01 14.15 10.58
C LEU A 9 -1.88 13.12 10.42
N THR A 10 -0.61 13.54 10.49
CA THR A 10 0.53 12.61 10.44
C THR A 10 0.54 11.62 11.61
N VAL A 11 0.25 12.09 12.84
CA VAL A 11 0.15 11.20 14.01
C VAL A 11 -1.02 10.25 13.88
N ALA A 12 -2.18 10.72 13.41
CA ALA A 12 -3.35 9.87 13.16
C ALA A 12 -3.04 8.80 12.12
N ARG A 13 -2.33 9.13 11.03
CA ARG A 13 -1.87 8.18 10.01
C ARG A 13 -0.92 7.15 10.59
N LEU A 14 0.04 7.58 11.42
CA LEU A 14 0.97 6.65 12.07
C LEU A 14 0.24 5.67 12.99
N ALA A 15 -0.79 6.14 13.71
CA ALA A 15 -1.63 5.28 14.54
C ALA A 15 -2.57 4.39 13.71
N ALA A 16 -3.02 4.87 12.55
CA ALA A 16 -3.85 4.10 11.62
C ALA A 16 -3.09 2.91 11.00
N ALA A 17 -1.78 3.03 10.79
CA ALA A 17 -0.99 1.98 10.17
C ALA A 17 -1.13 0.62 10.89
N PRO A 18 -0.85 0.46 12.20
CA PRO A 18 -1.12 -0.79 12.91
C PRO A 18 -2.62 -1.12 12.95
N GLY A 19 -3.49 -0.11 12.92
CA GLY A 19 -4.94 -0.29 12.88
C GLY A 19 -5.39 -1.13 11.70
N VAL A 20 -4.77 -0.99 10.52
CA VAL A 20 -5.06 -1.81 9.32
C VAL A 20 -4.92 -3.31 9.59
N ALA A 21 -3.90 -3.72 10.33
CA ALA A 21 -3.70 -5.13 10.68
C ALA A 21 -4.60 -5.56 11.86
N ILE A 22 -4.71 -4.73 12.90
CA ILE A 22 -5.44 -5.02 14.13
C ILE A 22 -6.94 -5.24 13.84
N ILE A 23 -7.50 -4.53 12.85
CA ILE A 23 -8.93 -4.63 12.51
C ILE A 23 -9.34 -6.06 12.15
N PHE A 24 -8.45 -6.83 11.48
CA PHE A 24 -8.71 -8.23 11.13
C PHE A 24 -8.66 -9.19 12.34
N LEU A 25 -8.15 -8.74 13.48
CA LEU A 25 -8.19 -9.50 14.74
C LEU A 25 -9.45 -9.21 15.56
N ILE A 26 -10.09 -8.05 15.34
CA ILE A 26 -11.20 -7.56 16.16
C ILE A 26 -12.55 -7.74 15.46
N LEU A 27 -12.60 -7.48 14.15
CA LEU A 27 -13.83 -7.52 13.38
C LEU A 27 -13.90 -8.77 12.48
N PRO A 28 -15.10 -9.36 12.34
CA PRO A 28 -15.30 -10.42 11.36
C PRO A 28 -15.30 -9.83 9.93
N ARG A 29 -14.95 -10.66 8.95
CA ARG A 29 -15.15 -10.33 7.52
C ARG A 29 -16.64 -10.36 7.19
N PRO A 30 -17.16 -9.47 6.31
CA PRO A 30 -16.41 -8.52 5.47
C PRO A 30 -16.18 -7.16 6.13
N TYR A 31 -16.63 -6.93 7.36
CA TYR A 31 -16.49 -5.62 8.02
C TYR A 31 -15.02 -5.22 8.19
N ALA A 32 -14.16 -6.19 8.52
CA ALA A 32 -12.72 -5.95 8.62
C ALA A 32 -12.13 -5.44 7.29
N ASP A 33 -12.53 -6.05 6.17
CA ASP A 33 -12.06 -5.65 4.82
C ASP A 33 -12.49 -4.22 4.48
N TRP A 34 -13.76 -3.86 4.74
CA TRP A 34 -14.26 -2.51 4.52
C TRP A 34 -13.52 -1.47 5.37
N VAL A 35 -13.37 -1.75 6.66
CA VAL A 35 -12.73 -0.79 7.58
C VAL A 35 -11.24 -0.65 7.24
N ALA A 36 -10.53 -1.74 6.93
CA ALA A 36 -9.14 -1.70 6.52
C ALA A 36 -8.95 -0.90 5.22
N LEU A 37 -9.80 -1.12 4.22
CA LEU A 37 -9.79 -0.37 2.97
C LEU A 37 -10.05 1.13 3.20
N ILE A 38 -11.09 1.48 3.95
CA ILE A 38 -11.44 2.87 4.25
C ILE A 38 -10.30 3.54 5.03
N LEU A 39 -9.76 2.86 6.06
CA LEU A 39 -8.67 3.37 6.87
C LEU A 39 -7.41 3.62 6.03
N PHE A 40 -7.05 2.67 5.16
CA PHE A 40 -5.91 2.80 4.25
C PHE A 40 -6.08 3.94 3.25
N VAL A 41 -7.23 4.00 2.57
CA VAL A 41 -7.52 5.04 1.57
C VAL A 41 -7.59 6.43 2.22
N THR A 42 -8.23 6.54 3.39
CA THR A 42 -8.29 7.80 4.14
C THR A 42 -6.90 8.27 4.56
N ALA A 43 -6.06 7.35 5.04
CA ALA A 43 -4.68 7.67 5.40
C ALA A 43 -3.86 8.14 4.19
N ALA A 44 -4.04 7.51 3.02
CA ALA A 44 -3.38 7.92 1.78
C ALA A 44 -3.83 9.30 1.29
N LEU A 45 -5.13 9.59 1.40
CA LEU A 45 -5.70 10.90 1.02
C LEU A 45 -5.27 12.01 2.00
N THR A 46 -5.21 11.71 3.29
CA THR A 46 -4.77 12.69 4.31
C THR A 46 -3.29 13.04 4.16
N ASP A 47 -2.43 12.12 3.69
CA ASP A 47 -1.03 12.42 3.37
C ASP A 47 -0.90 13.48 2.26
N TRP A 48 -1.68 13.33 1.20
CA TRP A 48 -1.70 14.33 0.14
C TRP A 48 -2.23 15.68 0.64
N LEU A 49 -3.27 15.64 1.49
CA LEU A 49 -3.93 16.83 2.03
C LEU A 49 -3.05 17.59 3.02
N ASP A 50 -2.38 16.91 3.96
CA ASP A 50 -1.52 17.56 4.95
C ASP A 50 -0.29 18.21 4.32
N GLY A 51 0.32 17.54 3.32
CA GLY A 51 1.39 18.11 2.52
C GLY A 51 0.93 19.36 1.72
N TYR A 52 -0.30 19.37 1.24
CA TYR A 52 -0.90 20.55 0.57
C TYR A 52 -1.15 21.68 1.57
N LEU A 53 -1.79 21.40 2.72
CA LEU A 53 -2.11 22.37 3.76
C LEU A 53 -0.85 22.97 4.41
N ALA A 54 0.17 22.13 4.67
CA ALA A 54 1.43 22.60 5.24
C ALA A 54 2.14 23.63 4.34
N ARG A 55 2.08 23.43 3.02
CA ARG A 55 2.60 24.41 2.05
C ARG A 55 1.75 25.66 2.00
N LEU A 56 0.42 25.54 1.98
CA LEU A 56 -0.52 26.66 1.90
C LEU A 56 -0.42 27.57 3.13
N TRP A 57 -0.34 26.96 4.33
CA TRP A 57 -0.30 27.71 5.59
C TRP A 57 1.11 28.01 6.08
N LYS A 58 2.14 27.59 5.35
CA LYS A 58 3.55 27.72 5.75
C LYS A 58 3.84 27.15 7.15
N GLN A 59 3.11 26.11 7.55
CA GLN A 59 3.18 25.47 8.84
C GLN A 59 4.11 24.24 8.79
N HIS A 60 5.38 24.46 8.55
CA HIS A 60 6.39 23.40 8.63
C HIS A 60 6.89 23.25 10.05
N SER A 61 6.79 22.04 10.61
CA SER A 61 7.33 21.71 11.93
C SER A 61 8.46 20.69 11.82
N ARG A 62 9.46 20.77 12.71
CA ARG A 62 10.53 19.74 12.78
C ARG A 62 9.96 18.37 13.13
N PHE A 63 8.91 18.35 13.94
CA PHE A 63 8.22 17.12 14.35
C PHE A 63 7.49 16.45 13.18
N GLY A 64 6.72 17.19 12.38
CA GLY A 64 6.10 16.68 11.17
C GLY A 64 7.15 16.16 10.17
N ALA A 65 8.18 16.94 9.89
CA ALA A 65 9.25 16.54 8.97
C ALA A 65 9.97 15.24 9.37
N MET A 66 10.00 14.92 10.68
CA MET A 66 10.52 13.65 11.20
C MET A 66 9.48 12.52 11.05
N LEU A 67 8.20 12.80 11.37
CA LEU A 67 7.17 11.76 11.42
C LEU A 67 6.62 11.37 10.04
N ASP A 68 6.52 12.31 9.09
CA ASP A 68 5.94 12.07 7.77
C ASP A 68 6.61 10.86 7.07
N PRO A 69 7.95 10.79 6.93
CA PRO A 69 8.58 9.65 6.28
C PRO A 69 8.38 8.33 7.04
N ILE A 70 8.18 8.38 8.36
CA ILE A 70 7.92 7.20 9.20
C ILE A 70 6.49 6.71 8.98
N ALA A 71 5.51 7.61 9.04
CA ALA A 71 4.10 7.29 8.87
C ALA A 71 3.82 6.68 7.49
N ASP A 72 4.38 7.27 6.42
CA ASP A 72 4.23 6.78 5.05
C ASP A 72 4.75 5.36 4.88
N LYS A 73 5.95 5.09 5.40
CA LYS A 73 6.54 3.76 5.32
C LYS A 73 5.81 2.75 6.18
N ALA A 74 5.44 3.13 7.42
CA ALA A 74 4.70 2.26 8.32
C ALA A 74 3.37 1.82 7.69
N MET A 75 2.63 2.74 7.05
CA MET A 75 1.37 2.43 6.39
C MET A 75 1.56 1.40 5.27
N VAL A 76 2.53 1.60 4.40
CA VAL A 76 2.82 0.67 3.30
C VAL A 76 3.30 -0.68 3.79
N VAL A 77 4.26 -0.70 4.72
CA VAL A 77 4.85 -1.95 5.25
C VAL A 77 3.78 -2.79 5.93
N ILE A 78 2.97 -2.18 6.80
CA ILE A 78 1.93 -2.90 7.54
C ILE A 78 0.81 -3.36 6.61
N ALA A 79 0.37 -2.52 5.66
CA ALA A 79 -0.64 -2.91 4.68
C ALA A 79 -0.18 -4.11 3.81
N LEU A 80 1.06 -4.09 3.30
CA LEU A 80 1.61 -5.20 2.53
C LEU A 80 1.77 -6.47 3.38
N ALA A 81 2.23 -6.35 4.63
CA ALA A 81 2.32 -7.48 5.55
C ALA A 81 0.93 -8.07 5.86
N THR A 82 -0.09 -7.22 6.04
CA THR A 82 -1.48 -7.65 6.24
C THR A 82 -2.00 -8.41 5.02
N LEU A 83 -1.78 -7.88 3.80
CA LEU A 83 -2.15 -8.58 2.56
C LEU A 83 -1.45 -9.93 2.44
N MET A 84 -0.16 -10.02 2.77
CA MET A 84 0.54 -11.31 2.79
C MET A 84 -0.10 -12.30 3.79
N GLY A 85 -0.54 -11.83 4.94
CA GLY A 85 -1.27 -12.66 5.91
C GLY A 85 -2.63 -13.14 5.40
N LEU A 86 -3.37 -12.26 4.69
CA LEU A 86 -4.72 -12.57 4.16
C LEU A 86 -4.68 -13.52 2.96
N PHE A 87 -3.74 -13.31 2.04
CA PHE A 87 -3.62 -14.12 0.81
C PHE A 87 -2.79 -15.40 1.01
N GLY A 88 -2.06 -15.50 2.12
CA GLY A 88 -1.14 -16.59 2.36
C GLY A 88 0.13 -16.52 1.48
N PHE A 89 0.91 -17.62 1.48
CA PHE A 89 2.21 -17.68 0.83
C PHE A 89 2.08 -17.96 -0.68
N GLN A 90 1.86 -16.89 -1.46
CA GLN A 90 1.71 -16.96 -2.91
C GLN A 90 2.85 -16.23 -3.62
N THR A 91 3.52 -16.90 -4.57
CA THR A 91 4.68 -16.35 -5.31
C THR A 91 4.37 -15.04 -6.01
N LEU A 92 3.17 -14.91 -6.62
CA LEU A 92 2.74 -13.72 -7.34
C LEU A 92 2.59 -12.49 -6.42
N LEU A 93 2.36 -12.69 -5.13
CA LEU A 93 2.25 -11.63 -4.14
C LEU A 93 3.59 -11.39 -3.41
N ILE A 94 4.26 -12.44 -2.98
CA ILE A 94 5.45 -12.36 -2.13
C ILE A 94 6.62 -11.69 -2.84
N LEU A 95 6.88 -12.03 -4.11
CA LEU A 95 8.01 -11.49 -4.84
C LEU A 95 7.94 -9.96 -5.00
N PRO A 96 6.83 -9.38 -5.51
CA PRO A 96 6.73 -7.92 -5.60
C PRO A 96 6.71 -7.25 -4.23
N VAL A 97 6.08 -7.83 -3.21
CA VAL A 97 6.10 -7.30 -1.84
C VAL A 97 7.52 -7.28 -1.29
N ALA A 98 8.26 -8.39 -1.41
CA ALA A 98 9.65 -8.46 -0.95
C ALA A 98 10.54 -7.42 -1.64
N ALA A 99 10.39 -7.24 -2.97
CA ALA A 99 11.14 -6.22 -3.71
C ALA A 99 10.83 -4.80 -3.23
N ILE A 100 9.54 -4.49 -2.97
CA ILE A 100 9.12 -3.20 -2.45
C ILE A 100 9.70 -2.98 -1.04
N LEU A 101 9.52 -3.92 -0.12
CA LEU A 101 9.98 -3.80 1.26
C LEU A 101 11.51 -3.71 1.34
N PHE A 102 12.22 -4.54 0.59
CA PHE A 102 13.68 -4.49 0.52
C PHE A 102 14.16 -3.09 0.09
N ARG A 103 13.57 -2.55 -1.00
CA ARG A 103 13.94 -1.21 -1.47
C ARG A 103 13.61 -0.12 -0.46
N GLU A 104 12.47 -0.20 0.24
CA GLU A 104 12.12 0.80 1.26
C GLU A 104 13.15 0.84 2.40
N VAL A 105 13.62 -0.32 2.84
CA VAL A 105 14.69 -0.43 3.85
C VAL A 105 16.02 0.06 3.28
N PHE A 106 16.40 -0.45 2.11
CA PHE A 106 17.68 -0.15 1.47
C PHE A 106 17.88 1.35 1.21
N VAL A 107 16.91 2.00 0.56
CA VAL A 107 17.00 3.44 0.25
C VAL A 107 16.92 4.29 1.51
N SER A 108 16.24 3.81 2.57
CA SER A 108 16.20 4.52 3.85
C SER A 108 17.55 4.50 4.55
N GLY A 109 18.18 3.33 4.64
CA GLY A 109 19.53 3.21 5.21
C GLY A 109 20.56 4.02 4.41
N LEU A 110 20.44 3.98 3.06
CA LEU A 110 21.33 4.79 2.22
C LEU A 110 21.15 6.30 2.43
N ARG A 111 19.91 6.78 2.61
CA ARG A 111 19.63 8.18 2.93
C ARG A 111 20.16 8.58 4.30
N GLU A 112 20.01 7.72 5.29
CA GLU A 112 20.52 7.94 6.65
C GLU A 112 22.03 8.04 6.64
N PHE A 113 22.72 7.12 5.96
CA PHE A 113 24.18 7.15 5.80
C PHE A 113 24.68 8.44 5.13
N LEU A 114 24.01 8.88 4.06
CA LEU A 114 24.39 10.10 3.32
C LEU A 114 24.08 11.39 4.08
N GLY A 115 23.20 11.37 5.08
CA GLY A 115 22.84 12.52 5.90
C GLY A 115 22.43 13.74 5.05
N ASN A 116 23.11 14.88 5.26
CA ASN A 116 22.83 16.13 4.53
C ASN A 116 23.03 16.01 3.00
N LYS A 117 23.93 15.12 2.54
CA LYS A 117 24.17 14.90 1.10
C LYS A 117 22.98 14.21 0.41
N ALA A 118 22.15 13.47 1.15
CA ALA A 118 20.94 12.83 0.60
C ALA A 118 19.94 13.83 -0.02
N GLY A 119 19.88 15.05 0.50
CA GLY A 119 19.01 16.13 0.01
C GLY A 119 19.42 16.65 -1.38
N THR A 120 20.66 16.45 -1.82
CA THR A 120 21.14 16.86 -3.14
C THR A 120 20.74 15.88 -4.24
N LEU A 121 20.37 14.65 -3.89
CA LEU A 121 19.96 13.63 -4.85
C LEU A 121 18.51 13.86 -5.28
N GLN A 122 18.35 14.35 -6.51
CA GLN A 122 17.03 14.65 -7.07
C GLN A 122 16.16 13.40 -7.17
N VAL A 123 14.93 13.50 -6.64
CA VAL A 123 13.91 12.47 -6.79
C VAL A 123 13.29 12.55 -8.18
N THR A 124 13.35 11.47 -8.94
CA THR A 124 12.81 11.42 -10.30
C THR A 124 11.26 11.46 -10.29
N LYS A 125 10.66 11.89 -11.43
CA LYS A 125 9.19 11.82 -11.60
C LYS A 125 8.67 10.39 -11.44
N LEU A 126 9.45 9.38 -11.83
CA LEU A 126 9.13 7.95 -11.67
C LEU A 126 8.94 7.56 -10.21
N ALA A 127 9.67 8.18 -9.28
CA ALA A 127 9.51 7.89 -7.85
C ALA A 127 8.14 8.34 -7.30
N LYS A 128 7.51 9.37 -7.88
CA LYS A 128 6.13 9.78 -7.53
C LYS A 128 5.12 8.77 -8.07
N TRP A 129 5.26 8.36 -9.34
CA TRP A 129 4.39 7.35 -9.95
C TRP A 129 4.46 6.02 -9.22
N LYS A 130 5.66 5.57 -8.81
CA LYS A 130 5.85 4.37 -8.01
C LYS A 130 4.91 4.35 -6.78
N THR A 131 4.92 5.43 -6.00
CA THR A 131 4.12 5.51 -4.77
C THR A 131 2.62 5.49 -5.08
N THR A 132 2.17 6.25 -6.08
CA THR A 132 0.76 6.27 -6.48
C THR A 132 0.28 4.89 -6.94
N VAL A 133 1.02 4.23 -7.83
CA VAL A 133 0.66 2.88 -8.32
C VAL A 133 0.63 1.86 -7.16
N GLN A 134 1.59 1.95 -6.25
CA GLN A 134 1.67 1.08 -5.08
C GLN A 134 0.46 1.26 -4.14
N MET A 135 0.06 2.50 -3.85
CA MET A 135 -1.11 2.78 -3.02
C MET A 135 -2.41 2.28 -3.67
N ILE A 136 -2.56 2.48 -4.98
CA ILE A 136 -3.72 1.94 -5.73
C ILE A 136 -3.71 0.42 -5.70
N ALA A 137 -2.57 -0.24 -5.92
CA ALA A 137 -2.45 -1.69 -5.88
C ALA A 137 -2.91 -2.28 -4.54
N ILE A 138 -2.46 -1.69 -3.43
CA ILE A 138 -2.84 -2.10 -2.08
C ILE A 138 -4.34 -1.92 -1.84
N ALA A 139 -4.91 -0.78 -2.22
CA ALA A 139 -6.35 -0.52 -2.07
C ALA A 139 -7.20 -1.50 -2.89
N VAL A 140 -6.80 -1.79 -4.13
CA VAL A 140 -7.48 -2.77 -5.00
C VAL A 140 -7.39 -4.18 -4.41
N LEU A 141 -6.24 -4.58 -3.84
CA LEU A 141 -6.09 -5.89 -3.20
C LEU A 141 -6.93 -6.01 -1.91
N PHE A 142 -7.06 -4.95 -1.11
CA PHE A 142 -8.00 -4.96 0.03
C PHE A 142 -9.46 -5.09 -0.43
N SER A 143 -9.84 -4.48 -1.55
CA SER A 143 -11.21 -4.60 -2.08
C SER A 143 -11.56 -6.02 -2.53
N TYR A 144 -10.59 -6.84 -2.91
CA TYR A 144 -10.79 -8.25 -3.25
C TYR A 144 -11.53 -9.00 -2.13
N GLY A 145 -11.07 -8.82 -0.88
CA GLY A 145 -11.65 -9.51 0.27
C GLY A 145 -13.13 -9.25 0.49
N ILE A 146 -13.60 -8.05 0.13
CA ILE A 146 -15.01 -7.67 0.19
C ILE A 146 -15.84 -8.52 -0.78
N PHE A 147 -15.42 -8.57 -2.06
CA PHE A 147 -16.15 -9.31 -3.10
C PHE A 147 -16.08 -10.81 -2.87
N GLU A 148 -14.91 -11.34 -2.51
CA GLU A 148 -14.69 -12.76 -2.25
C GLU A 148 -15.54 -13.25 -1.09
N HIS A 149 -15.61 -12.48 0.01
CA HIS A 149 -16.42 -12.84 1.15
C HIS A 149 -17.92 -12.82 0.82
N HIS A 150 -18.42 -11.78 0.13
CA HIS A 150 -19.83 -11.71 -0.27
C HIS A 150 -20.19 -12.87 -1.23
N PHE A 151 -19.31 -13.19 -2.17
CA PHE A 151 -19.49 -14.36 -3.03
C PHE A 151 -19.59 -15.64 -2.18
N GLY A 152 -18.61 -15.86 -1.29
CA GLY A 152 -18.57 -17.05 -0.44
C GLY A 152 -19.84 -17.20 0.43
N MET A 153 -20.32 -16.11 1.02
CA MET A 153 -21.54 -16.12 1.83
C MET A 153 -22.80 -16.44 1.00
N ASN A 154 -22.89 -15.93 -0.21
CA ASN A 154 -24.07 -16.12 -1.07
C ASN A 154 -24.14 -17.52 -1.67
N VAL A 155 -23.03 -18.27 -1.77
CA VAL A 155 -23.03 -19.66 -2.24
C VAL A 155 -23.28 -20.67 -1.11
N ILE A 156 -23.30 -20.23 0.17
CA ILE A 156 -23.56 -21.15 1.30
C ILE A 156 -24.95 -21.77 1.15
N GLY A 157 -25.00 -23.10 1.16
CA GLY A 157 -26.23 -23.88 1.01
C GLY A 157 -26.65 -24.17 -0.43
N MET A 158 -25.93 -23.67 -1.42
CA MET A 158 -26.14 -24.01 -2.82
C MET A 158 -25.35 -25.27 -3.19
N SER A 159 -25.94 -26.13 -4.04
CA SER A 159 -25.18 -27.23 -4.61
C SER A 159 -24.24 -26.73 -5.72
N PRO A 160 -23.10 -27.40 -5.96
CA PRO A 160 -22.18 -27.03 -7.04
C PRO A 160 -22.86 -26.98 -8.42
N GLU A 161 -23.87 -27.83 -8.65
CA GLU A 161 -24.62 -27.88 -9.90
C GLU A 161 -25.44 -26.60 -10.10
N ILE A 162 -26.13 -26.11 -9.05
CA ILE A 162 -26.89 -24.85 -9.12
C ILE A 162 -25.96 -23.67 -9.40
N VAL A 163 -24.82 -23.61 -8.71
CA VAL A 163 -23.82 -22.56 -8.97
C VAL A 163 -23.33 -22.60 -10.42
N ALA A 164 -23.04 -23.81 -10.96
CA ALA A 164 -22.64 -23.99 -12.35
C ALA A 164 -23.71 -23.53 -13.34
N GLN A 165 -25.00 -23.85 -13.09
CA GLN A 165 -26.13 -23.44 -13.91
C GLN A 165 -26.34 -21.92 -13.90
N ILE A 166 -26.14 -21.25 -12.76
CA ILE A 166 -26.16 -19.78 -12.67
C ILE A 166 -25.06 -19.17 -13.55
N PHE A 167 -23.83 -19.71 -13.48
CA PHE A 167 -22.73 -19.25 -14.31
C PHE A 167 -22.92 -19.55 -15.81
N ALA A 168 -23.68 -20.61 -16.14
CA ALA A 168 -24.07 -20.94 -17.51
C ALA A 168 -25.25 -20.07 -18.01
N GLY A 169 -25.92 -19.32 -17.15
CA GLY A 169 -27.11 -18.52 -17.47
C GLY A 169 -28.39 -19.35 -17.63
N GLU A 170 -28.40 -20.59 -17.12
CA GLU A 170 -29.55 -21.49 -17.14
C GLU A 170 -30.52 -21.23 -15.99
N VAL A 171 -30.03 -20.65 -14.89
CA VAL A 171 -30.78 -20.26 -13.70
C VAL A 171 -30.52 -18.77 -13.43
N GLU A 172 -31.55 -18.06 -12.97
CA GLU A 172 -31.49 -16.64 -12.65
C GLU A 172 -30.51 -16.37 -11.49
N ASP A 173 -29.65 -15.37 -11.65
CA ASP A 173 -28.63 -14.97 -10.66
C ASP A 173 -29.19 -13.94 -9.67
N GLU A 174 -30.10 -14.35 -8.79
CA GLU A 174 -30.73 -13.47 -7.78
C GLU A 174 -29.70 -12.88 -6.80
N PHE A 175 -28.60 -13.57 -6.54
CA PHE A 175 -27.56 -13.18 -5.57
C PHE A 175 -26.36 -12.48 -6.20
N HIS A 176 -26.42 -12.17 -7.49
CA HIS A 176 -25.35 -11.50 -8.22
C HIS A 176 -24.00 -12.23 -8.16
N LEU A 177 -24.00 -13.58 -8.13
CA LEU A 177 -22.79 -14.41 -8.01
C LEU A 177 -21.81 -14.17 -9.13
N VAL A 178 -22.31 -14.07 -10.38
CA VAL A 178 -21.47 -13.82 -11.57
C VAL A 178 -20.78 -12.47 -11.45
N ALA A 179 -21.50 -11.42 -11.05
CA ALA A 179 -20.93 -10.09 -10.88
C ALA A 179 -19.91 -10.05 -9.73
N LEU A 180 -20.20 -10.64 -8.58
CA LEU A 180 -19.29 -10.71 -7.42
C LEU A 180 -18.00 -11.43 -7.79
N SER A 181 -18.11 -12.59 -8.46
CA SER A 181 -16.95 -13.34 -8.94
C SER A 181 -16.09 -12.53 -9.92
N GLN A 182 -16.74 -11.83 -10.88
CA GLN A 182 -16.04 -10.97 -11.82
C GLN A 182 -15.31 -9.82 -11.12
N TRP A 183 -15.95 -9.16 -10.16
CA TRP A 183 -15.30 -8.08 -9.40
C TRP A 183 -14.17 -8.60 -8.51
N ALA A 184 -14.33 -9.75 -7.85
CA ALA A 184 -13.26 -10.40 -7.12
C ALA A 184 -12.05 -10.70 -8.03
N ASN A 185 -12.29 -11.33 -9.18
CA ASN A 185 -11.22 -11.63 -10.13
C ASN A 185 -10.52 -10.36 -10.67
N ARG A 186 -11.29 -9.32 -11.01
CA ARG A 186 -10.72 -8.02 -11.45
C ARG A 186 -9.89 -7.37 -10.35
N ALA A 187 -10.36 -7.39 -9.11
CA ALA A 187 -9.63 -6.84 -7.98
C ALA A 187 -8.34 -7.62 -7.71
N TYR A 188 -8.39 -8.96 -7.74
CA TYR A 188 -7.22 -9.80 -7.54
C TYR A 188 -6.18 -9.60 -8.64
N PHE A 189 -6.54 -9.90 -9.90
CA PHE A 189 -5.57 -9.82 -11.00
C PHE A 189 -5.14 -8.38 -11.29
N GLY A 190 -6.06 -7.42 -11.22
CA GLY A 190 -5.74 -6.01 -11.38
C GLY A 190 -4.80 -5.52 -10.28
N GLY A 191 -5.06 -5.89 -9.03
CA GLY A 191 -4.21 -5.57 -7.89
C GLY A 191 -2.81 -6.18 -8.00
N ILE A 192 -2.72 -7.46 -8.40
CA ILE A 192 -1.43 -8.15 -8.63
C ILE A 192 -0.64 -7.47 -9.76
N ILE A 193 -1.27 -7.16 -10.89
CA ILE A 193 -0.60 -6.47 -12.00
C ILE A 193 -0.07 -5.11 -11.55
N LEU A 194 -0.88 -4.32 -10.86
CA LEU A 194 -0.46 -3.02 -10.31
C LEU A 194 0.68 -3.16 -9.31
N LEU A 195 0.66 -4.20 -8.47
CA LEU A 195 1.70 -4.47 -7.50
C LEU A 195 3.05 -4.83 -8.17
N TRP A 196 3.02 -5.63 -9.24
CA TRP A 196 4.21 -5.94 -10.04
C TRP A 196 4.74 -4.70 -10.77
N LEU A 197 3.87 -3.84 -11.29
CA LEU A 197 4.27 -2.54 -11.87
C LEU A 197 4.92 -1.65 -10.80
N ALA A 198 4.33 -1.57 -9.60
CA ALA A 198 4.91 -0.82 -8.49
C ALA A 198 6.27 -1.39 -8.07
N ALA A 199 6.43 -2.71 -8.02
CA ALA A 199 7.69 -3.37 -7.71
C ALA A 199 8.76 -3.07 -8.78
N GLY A 200 8.42 -3.18 -10.07
CA GLY A 200 9.32 -2.83 -11.17
C GLY A 200 9.80 -1.38 -11.09
N LEU A 201 8.87 -0.42 -10.93
CA LEU A 201 9.20 0.99 -10.73
C LEU A 201 10.06 1.21 -9.47
N THR A 202 9.79 0.43 -8.43
CA THR A 202 10.52 0.47 -7.15
C THR A 202 11.98 0.03 -7.32
N VAL A 203 12.22 -1.06 -8.04
CA VAL A 203 13.58 -1.55 -8.34
C VAL A 203 14.32 -0.54 -9.21
N VAL A 204 13.74 -0.08 -10.31
CA VAL A 204 14.34 0.91 -11.22
C VAL A 204 14.75 2.18 -10.47
N THR A 205 13.82 2.73 -9.66
CA THR A 205 14.12 3.95 -8.89
C THR A 205 15.11 3.72 -7.75
N GLY A 206 15.18 2.51 -7.21
CA GLY A 206 16.18 2.11 -6.21
C GLY A 206 17.58 2.04 -6.80
N VAL A 207 17.74 1.42 -7.98
CA VAL A 207 19.00 1.35 -8.70
C VAL A 207 19.47 2.74 -9.13
N ASP A 208 18.56 3.59 -9.67
CA ASP A 208 18.91 5.00 -10.02
C ASP A 208 19.40 5.77 -8.79
N TYR A 209 18.73 5.59 -7.63
CA TYR A 209 19.15 6.24 -6.40
C TYR A 209 20.53 5.76 -5.93
N LEU A 210 20.79 4.45 -5.99
CA LEU A 210 22.10 3.88 -5.65
C LEU A 210 23.19 4.41 -6.59
N ALA A 211 22.93 4.42 -7.91
CA ALA A 211 23.90 4.93 -8.88
C ALA A 211 24.29 6.38 -8.60
N LYS A 212 23.30 7.23 -8.24
CA LYS A 212 23.54 8.63 -7.85
C LYS A 212 24.26 8.78 -6.52
N ALA A 213 24.09 7.81 -5.60
CA ALA A 213 24.78 7.80 -4.31
C ALA A 213 26.22 7.32 -4.40
N MET A 214 26.56 6.46 -5.37
CA MET A 214 27.89 5.84 -5.52
C MET A 214 29.07 6.81 -5.49
N PRO A 215 29.03 7.99 -6.14
CA PRO A 215 30.14 8.97 -6.04
C PRO A 215 30.41 9.45 -4.61
N HIS A 216 29.38 9.46 -3.76
CA HIS A 216 29.49 9.90 -2.35
C HIS A 216 29.89 8.76 -1.39
N LEU A 217 29.91 7.51 -1.88
CA LEU A 217 30.29 6.32 -1.12
C LEU A 217 31.74 5.90 -1.37
N ARG A 218 32.38 6.46 -2.40
CA ARG A 218 33.80 6.18 -2.68
C ARG A 218 34.63 6.89 -1.63
N GLU A 219 35.48 6.15 -0.97
CA GLU A 219 36.53 6.70 -0.11
C GLU A 219 37.46 7.56 -0.96
N GLU A 220 37.77 8.77 -0.52
CA GLU A 220 38.89 9.53 -1.12
C GLU A 220 40.16 8.75 -0.82
N PRO A 221 41.08 8.59 -1.81
CA PRO A 221 42.37 7.99 -1.51
C PRO A 221 43.01 8.77 -0.37
N HIS A 222 43.34 8.10 0.71
CA HIS A 222 44.13 8.67 1.78
C HIS A 222 45.54 8.89 1.19
N ASP A 223 45.87 10.16 0.89
CA ASP A 223 47.25 10.59 0.62
C ASP A 223 48.11 10.52 1.89
#